data_9284d4c0dd9c289031d0f73ce7f2fd32
#
_entry.id   9284d4c0dd9c289031d0f73ce7f2fd32
#
_cell.length_a   1.000
_cell.length_b   1.000
_cell.length_c   1.000
_cell.angle_alpha   90.00
_cell.angle_beta   90.00
_cell.angle_gamma   90.00
#
_symmetry.space_group_name_H-M   'P 1'
#
loop_
_entity.id
_entity.type
_entity.pdbx_description
1 polymer ?
#
loop_
_entity_poly.entity_id
_entity_poly.type
_entity_poly.pdbx_seq_one_letter_code
_entity_poly.pdbx_strand_id
1 'polypeptide(L)'
;CDLQTILQVPTQVISLNGSLALSFGTGGSRGTCAFYQPQGRVLALAKNAGGGSLAHEWFHAFDHYIASKMFKNAAPVQFASRLWLQNQVTDKETMYSHQLNNWLSAAFAEIFLDAGAPSAFFLRARAFDAKSQRRYYALPEEMAARSFEQVLQRLPLQNRFLVDGTLAGPAFEAGLYPETARAERLACYWLSYFQQLGTALELKLGAV
;
A
#
# COMPACT_ATOMS: atom_id res chain seq x y z
N CYS A 1 -0.76 -15.39 -10.41
CA CYS A 1 -0.50 -15.55 -8.97
C CYS A 1 -1.69 -15.01 -8.18
N ASP A 2 -1.80 -15.38 -6.90
CA ASP A 2 -3.01 -15.07 -6.10
C ASP A 2 -3.29 -13.58 -6.02
N LEU A 3 -2.28 -12.75 -5.82
CA LEU A 3 -2.46 -11.28 -5.81
C LEU A 3 -3.02 -10.77 -7.15
N GLN A 4 -2.55 -11.30 -8.28
CA GLN A 4 -3.07 -10.99 -9.60
C GLN A 4 -4.56 -11.36 -9.74
N THR A 5 -4.93 -12.54 -9.29
CA THR A 5 -6.31 -13.04 -9.33
C THR A 5 -7.22 -12.19 -8.43
N ILE A 6 -6.76 -11.87 -7.22
CA ILE A 6 -7.51 -11.05 -6.26
C ILE A 6 -7.75 -9.65 -6.79
N LEU A 7 -6.72 -9.02 -7.33
CA LEU A 7 -6.80 -7.64 -7.83
C LEU A 7 -7.42 -7.56 -9.24
N GLN A 8 -7.64 -8.72 -9.90
CA GLN A 8 -8.17 -8.81 -11.28
C GLN A 8 -7.35 -7.97 -12.25
N VAL A 9 -6.04 -8.12 -12.21
CA VAL A 9 -5.10 -7.35 -13.06
C VAL A 9 -4.17 -8.27 -13.83
N PRO A 10 -3.65 -7.85 -15.00
CA PRO A 10 -2.61 -8.60 -15.70
C PRO A 10 -1.28 -8.61 -14.92
N THR A 11 -0.43 -9.62 -15.18
CA THR A 11 0.85 -9.84 -14.50
C THR A 11 1.76 -8.63 -14.51
N GLN A 12 1.69 -7.81 -15.55
CA GLN A 12 2.48 -6.57 -15.67
C GLN A 12 2.18 -5.55 -14.55
N VAL A 13 0.98 -5.55 -13.96
CA VAL A 13 0.66 -4.70 -12.80
C VAL A 13 1.39 -5.21 -11.57
N ILE A 14 1.41 -6.53 -11.35
CA ILE A 14 2.09 -7.14 -10.20
C ILE A 14 3.61 -6.94 -10.28
N SER A 15 4.19 -7.04 -11.48
CA SER A 15 5.61 -6.77 -11.71
C SER A 15 5.97 -5.28 -11.79
N LEU A 16 4.99 -4.37 -11.63
CA LEU A 16 5.13 -2.93 -11.82
C LEU A 16 5.77 -2.61 -13.17
N ASN A 17 5.22 -3.22 -14.21
CA ASN A 17 5.71 -3.15 -15.60
C ASN A 17 7.15 -3.66 -15.76
N GLY A 18 7.51 -4.75 -15.05
CA GLY A 18 8.84 -5.35 -15.06
C GLY A 18 9.90 -4.57 -14.28
N SER A 19 9.51 -3.53 -13.53
CA SER A 19 10.46 -2.70 -12.76
C SER A 19 10.69 -3.19 -11.33
N LEU A 20 9.90 -4.16 -10.84
CA LEU A 20 10.05 -4.73 -9.50
C LEU A 20 10.96 -5.96 -9.54
N ALA A 21 12.10 -5.88 -8.87
CA ALA A 21 12.97 -7.04 -8.66
C ALA A 21 12.58 -7.78 -7.37
N LEU A 22 12.71 -9.11 -7.40
CA LEU A 22 12.53 -9.97 -6.22
C LEU A 22 13.88 -10.54 -5.80
N SER A 23 14.17 -10.49 -4.50
CA SER A 23 15.35 -11.10 -3.90
C SER A 23 14.93 -12.06 -2.78
N PHE A 24 15.42 -13.29 -2.84
CA PHE A 24 15.13 -14.32 -1.84
C PHE A 24 16.38 -14.67 -1.04
N GLY A 25 16.20 -14.87 0.26
CA GLY A 25 17.27 -15.33 1.14
C GLY A 25 18.29 -14.27 1.51
N THR A 26 18.07 -13.01 1.18
CA THR A 26 18.96 -11.88 1.45
C THR A 26 18.32 -10.89 2.42
N GLY A 27 19.12 -10.20 3.23
CA GLY A 27 18.70 -9.00 3.96
C GLY A 27 17.94 -9.23 5.27
N GLY A 28 17.88 -10.44 5.80
CA GLY A 28 17.25 -10.70 7.11
C GLY A 28 18.11 -10.21 8.27
N SER A 29 17.71 -9.14 8.95
CA SER A 29 18.12 -8.87 10.33
C SER A 29 17.18 -9.61 11.30
N ARG A 30 17.60 -9.79 12.58
CA ARG A 30 16.71 -10.37 13.60
C ARG A 30 15.40 -9.58 13.65
N GLY A 31 14.28 -10.22 13.23
CA GLY A 31 12.94 -9.64 13.26
C GLY A 31 12.43 -9.00 11.97
N THR A 32 13.23 -8.94 10.90
CA THR A 32 12.76 -8.45 9.59
C THR A 32 12.52 -9.64 8.66
N CYS A 33 11.26 -9.89 8.33
CA CYS A 33 10.86 -11.01 7.47
C CYS A 33 10.89 -10.64 5.98
N ALA A 34 10.52 -9.40 5.65
CA ALA A 34 10.53 -8.86 4.31
C ALA A 34 10.78 -7.35 4.37
N PHE A 35 11.22 -6.75 3.28
CA PHE A 35 11.28 -5.29 3.13
C PHE A 35 11.33 -4.89 1.65
N TYR A 36 10.80 -3.71 1.37
CA TYR A 36 10.95 -3.07 0.06
C TYR A 36 12.03 -2.01 0.10
N GLN A 37 12.94 -2.02 -0.87
CA GLN A 37 14.00 -1.03 -1.05
C GLN A 37 13.71 -0.14 -2.26
N PRO A 38 13.35 1.14 -2.06
CA PRO A 38 12.97 2.04 -3.15
C PRO A 38 14.08 2.30 -4.17
N GLN A 39 15.34 2.46 -3.73
CA GLN A 39 16.48 2.81 -4.60
C GLN A 39 16.72 1.80 -5.72
N GLY A 40 16.57 0.50 -5.43
CA GLY A 40 16.73 -0.58 -6.40
C GLY A 40 15.40 -1.16 -6.90
N ARG A 41 14.27 -0.70 -6.36
CA ARG A 41 12.95 -1.32 -6.54
C ARG A 41 12.97 -2.82 -6.27
N VAL A 42 13.61 -3.20 -5.17
CA VAL A 42 13.79 -4.59 -4.77
C VAL A 42 12.86 -4.92 -3.61
N LEU A 43 12.04 -5.95 -3.78
CA LEU A 43 11.31 -6.61 -2.72
C LEU A 43 12.15 -7.79 -2.24
N ALA A 44 12.67 -7.71 -1.03
CA ALA A 44 13.51 -8.74 -0.44
C ALA A 44 12.73 -9.55 0.59
N LEU A 45 12.83 -10.88 0.48
CA LEU A 45 12.24 -11.84 1.41
C LEU A 45 13.38 -12.58 2.12
N ALA A 46 13.42 -12.51 3.44
CA ALA A 46 14.41 -13.23 4.23
C ALA A 46 14.20 -14.75 4.10
N LYS A 47 15.27 -15.53 4.27
CA LYS A 47 15.22 -17.00 4.19
C LYS A 47 14.18 -17.64 5.13
N ASN A 48 13.95 -17.01 6.28
CA ASN A 48 12.99 -17.42 7.30
C ASN A 48 11.80 -16.45 7.36
N ALA A 49 11.52 -15.72 6.27
CA ALA A 49 10.32 -14.92 6.17
C ALA A 49 9.14 -15.87 6.33
N GLY A 50 8.50 -15.83 7.48
CA GLY A 50 7.19 -16.40 7.68
C GLY A 50 6.23 -15.81 6.65
N GLY A 51 5.15 -16.51 6.33
CA GLY A 51 4.08 -15.94 5.51
C GLY A 51 3.57 -14.61 6.10
N GLY A 52 2.85 -13.84 5.28
CA GLY A 52 2.04 -12.74 5.77
C GLY A 52 2.52 -11.33 5.47
N SER A 53 3.78 -11.12 5.05
CA SER A 53 4.31 -9.78 4.79
C SER A 53 4.40 -9.38 3.31
N LEU A 54 4.17 -10.31 2.40
CA LEU A 54 4.38 -10.07 0.96
C LEU A 54 3.45 -8.97 0.41
N ALA A 55 2.19 -8.96 0.83
CA ALA A 55 1.22 -7.96 0.38
C ALA A 55 1.59 -6.55 0.87
N HIS A 56 2.08 -6.44 2.10
CA HIS A 56 2.55 -5.20 2.70
C HIS A 56 3.72 -4.61 1.90
N GLU A 57 4.76 -5.41 1.67
CA GLU A 57 5.96 -4.98 0.95
C GLU A 57 5.70 -4.73 -0.54
N TRP A 58 4.80 -5.51 -1.14
CA TRP A 58 4.37 -5.25 -2.51
C TRP A 58 3.62 -3.91 -2.61
N PHE A 59 2.81 -3.57 -1.60
CA PHE A 59 2.12 -2.30 -1.61
C PHE A 59 3.08 -1.11 -1.49
N HIS A 60 4.15 -1.21 -0.70
CA HIS A 60 5.22 -0.21 -0.70
C HIS A 60 5.83 -0.03 -2.10
N ALA A 61 6.09 -1.14 -2.81
CA ALA A 61 6.59 -1.06 -4.18
C ALA A 61 5.59 -0.38 -5.12
N PHE A 62 4.30 -0.70 -5.00
CA PHE A 62 3.23 -0.07 -5.76
C PHE A 62 3.10 1.42 -5.45
N ASP A 63 3.05 1.81 -4.18
CA ASP A 63 2.93 3.20 -3.72
C ASP A 63 4.10 4.07 -4.21
N HIS A 64 5.31 3.52 -4.19
CA HIS A 64 6.49 4.15 -4.79
C HIS A 64 6.38 4.25 -6.32
N TYR A 65 5.98 3.17 -7.00
CA TYR A 65 5.86 3.13 -8.46
C TYR A 65 4.82 4.11 -8.99
N ILE A 66 3.68 4.24 -8.30
CA ILE A 66 2.57 5.07 -8.74
C ILE A 66 2.81 6.57 -8.49
N ALA A 67 3.76 6.94 -7.63
CA ALA A 67 4.03 8.34 -7.28
C ALA A 67 4.26 9.22 -8.51
N SER A 68 5.12 8.81 -9.44
CA SER A 68 5.41 9.54 -10.67
C SER A 68 4.29 9.49 -11.71
N LYS A 69 3.29 8.63 -11.53
CA LYS A 69 2.10 8.54 -12.38
C LYS A 69 0.92 9.33 -11.80
N MET A 70 0.98 9.61 -10.52
CA MET A 70 -0.02 10.40 -9.81
C MET A 70 0.39 11.89 -9.72
N PHE A 71 1.67 12.18 -9.54
CA PHE A 71 2.19 13.54 -9.35
C PHE A 71 3.26 13.90 -10.39
N LYS A 72 3.19 15.14 -10.92
CA LYS A 72 4.07 15.61 -12.01
C LYS A 72 5.54 15.73 -11.59
N ASN A 73 5.79 16.09 -10.33
CA ASN A 73 7.13 16.42 -9.84
C ASN A 73 7.63 15.40 -8.79
N ALA A 74 7.08 14.17 -8.79
CA ALA A 74 7.52 13.14 -7.85
C ALA A 74 9.01 12.82 -8.03
N ALA A 75 9.79 12.94 -6.95
CA ALA A 75 11.19 12.54 -6.95
C ALA A 75 11.34 11.00 -6.97
N PRO A 76 12.52 10.48 -7.40
CA PRO A 76 12.72 9.05 -7.66
C PRO A 76 12.44 8.08 -6.51
N VAL A 77 12.46 8.56 -5.26
CA VAL A 77 12.28 7.70 -4.06
C VAL A 77 11.09 8.12 -3.20
N GLN A 78 10.13 8.84 -3.78
CA GLN A 78 8.93 9.27 -3.07
C GLN A 78 7.78 8.29 -3.23
N PHE A 79 6.91 8.23 -2.19
CA PHE A 79 5.68 7.45 -2.16
C PHE A 79 4.47 8.35 -2.46
N ALA A 80 3.51 7.85 -3.22
CA ALA A 80 2.31 8.60 -3.58
C ALA A 80 1.47 8.98 -2.35
N SER A 81 1.33 8.07 -1.40
CA SER A 81 0.63 8.33 -0.13
C SER A 81 1.24 9.49 0.66
N ARG A 82 2.57 9.58 0.70
CA ARG A 82 3.28 10.67 1.36
C ARG A 82 3.10 11.99 0.63
N LEU A 83 3.28 12.00 -0.70
CA LEU A 83 3.07 13.19 -1.53
C LEU A 83 1.63 13.67 -1.42
N TRP A 84 0.66 12.76 -1.44
CA TRP A 84 -0.74 13.09 -1.32
C TRP A 84 -1.04 13.80 0.00
N LEU A 85 -0.56 13.25 1.14
CA LEU A 85 -0.77 13.86 2.46
C LEU A 85 -0.06 15.22 2.58
N GLN A 86 1.16 15.35 2.07
CA GLN A 86 1.87 16.61 2.05
C GLN A 86 1.13 17.68 1.24
N ASN A 87 0.53 17.26 0.13
CA ASN A 87 -0.19 18.17 -0.76
C ASN A 87 -1.48 18.72 -0.14
N GLN A 88 -2.12 18.01 0.79
CA GLN A 88 -3.25 18.54 1.56
C GLN A 88 -2.89 19.78 2.39
N VAL A 89 -1.61 19.95 2.70
CA VAL A 89 -1.12 21.08 3.51
C VAL A 89 -0.46 22.16 2.66
N THR A 90 0.25 21.77 1.61
CA THR A 90 1.15 22.68 0.87
C THR A 90 0.64 23.09 -0.49
N ASP A 91 -0.25 22.30 -1.09
CA ASP A 91 -0.77 22.44 -2.47
C ASP A 91 0.34 22.69 -3.53
N LYS A 92 1.53 22.09 -3.32
CA LYS A 92 2.71 22.30 -4.16
C LYS A 92 2.81 21.32 -5.32
N GLU A 93 2.23 20.12 -5.14
CA GLU A 93 2.36 19.06 -6.11
C GLU A 93 1.14 19.00 -7.04
N THR A 94 1.39 19.09 -8.34
CA THR A 94 0.30 18.96 -9.31
C THR A 94 0.02 17.49 -9.58
N MET A 95 -1.16 17.04 -9.18
CA MET A 95 -1.65 15.70 -9.49
C MET A 95 -2.16 15.64 -10.95
N TYR A 96 -1.85 14.55 -11.65
CA TYR A 96 -2.44 14.30 -12.96
C TYR A 96 -3.94 14.05 -12.86
N SER A 97 -4.73 14.73 -13.67
CA SER A 97 -6.18 14.51 -13.78
C SER A 97 -6.43 13.18 -14.51
N HIS A 98 -6.73 12.13 -13.75
CA HIS A 98 -7.05 10.80 -14.27
C HIS A 98 -7.99 10.07 -13.31
N GLN A 99 -8.98 9.35 -13.84
CA GLN A 99 -9.97 8.66 -13.04
C GLN A 99 -9.37 7.68 -12.02
N LEU A 100 -8.31 6.94 -12.39
CA LEU A 100 -7.61 6.05 -11.47
C LEU A 100 -6.98 6.82 -10.30
N ASN A 101 -6.45 8.02 -10.54
CA ASN A 101 -5.90 8.84 -9.46
C ASN A 101 -6.97 9.33 -8.48
N ASN A 102 -8.23 9.45 -8.92
CA ASN A 102 -9.34 9.78 -8.02
C ASN A 102 -9.61 8.64 -7.03
N TRP A 103 -9.53 7.38 -7.47
CA TRP A 103 -9.66 6.22 -6.57
C TRP A 103 -8.54 6.15 -5.54
N LEU A 104 -7.28 6.38 -5.95
CA LEU A 104 -6.15 6.45 -5.04
C LEU A 104 -6.29 7.61 -4.06
N SER A 105 -6.68 8.77 -4.55
CA SER A 105 -6.92 9.96 -3.71
C SER A 105 -8.02 9.70 -2.68
N ALA A 106 -9.12 9.03 -3.07
CA ALA A 106 -10.19 8.65 -2.15
C ALA A 106 -9.70 7.64 -1.09
N ALA A 107 -8.89 6.66 -1.47
CA ALA A 107 -8.30 5.72 -0.51
C ALA A 107 -7.36 6.43 0.47
N PHE A 108 -6.51 7.33 0.01
CA PHE A 108 -5.64 8.11 0.90
C PHE A 108 -6.44 9.05 1.79
N ALA A 109 -7.47 9.71 1.27
CA ALA A 109 -8.39 10.52 2.09
C ALA A 109 -9.03 9.68 3.20
N GLU A 110 -9.52 8.49 2.89
CA GLU A 110 -10.09 7.57 3.87
C GLU A 110 -9.09 7.16 4.96
N ILE A 111 -7.82 7.02 4.63
CA ILE A 111 -6.77 6.71 5.63
C ILE A 111 -6.51 7.90 6.54
N PHE A 112 -6.31 9.09 5.96
CA PHE A 112 -5.70 10.21 6.67
C PHE A 112 -6.69 11.24 7.18
N LEU A 113 -7.91 11.31 6.63
CA LEU A 113 -8.86 12.38 6.92
C LEU A 113 -10.23 11.85 7.39
N ASP A 114 -10.86 12.60 8.29
CA ASP A 114 -12.27 12.51 8.66
C ASP A 114 -12.86 13.92 8.49
N ALA A 115 -13.75 14.08 7.50
CA ALA A 115 -14.38 15.37 7.17
C ALA A 115 -13.37 16.54 7.02
N GLY A 116 -12.20 16.27 6.41
CA GLY A 116 -11.14 17.25 6.18
C GLY A 116 -10.17 17.49 7.35
N ALA A 117 -10.44 16.90 8.52
CA ALA A 117 -9.52 16.88 9.66
C ALA A 117 -8.70 15.56 9.67
N PRO A 118 -7.58 15.49 10.41
CA PRO A 118 -6.84 14.24 10.59
C PRO A 118 -7.73 13.13 11.14
N SER A 119 -7.72 11.96 10.50
CA SER A 119 -8.56 10.84 10.90
C SER A 119 -8.20 10.30 12.29
N ALA A 120 -9.18 9.73 12.97
CA ALA A 120 -8.95 9.05 14.26
C ALA A 120 -7.90 7.93 14.12
N PHE A 121 -7.87 7.23 13.00
CA PHE A 121 -6.85 6.21 12.70
C PHE A 121 -5.45 6.82 12.60
N PHE A 122 -5.29 7.93 11.88
CA PHE A 122 -4.01 8.63 11.76
C PHE A 122 -3.55 9.21 13.11
N LEU A 123 -4.46 9.81 13.88
CA LEU A 123 -4.14 10.36 15.21
C LEU A 123 -3.68 9.27 16.18
N ARG A 124 -4.29 8.05 16.17
CA ARG A 124 -3.84 6.92 16.98
C ARG A 124 -2.42 6.48 16.60
N ALA A 125 -2.12 6.36 15.31
CA ALA A 125 -0.78 5.99 14.86
C ALA A 125 0.27 7.02 15.30
N ARG A 126 -0.02 8.32 15.22
CA ARG A 126 0.84 9.40 15.71
C ARG A 126 1.06 9.34 17.22
N ALA A 127 0.00 9.11 17.98
CA ALA A 127 0.08 8.99 19.44
C ALA A 127 0.92 7.78 19.86
N PHE A 128 0.78 6.66 19.15
CA PHE A 128 1.59 5.46 19.39
C PHE A 128 3.06 5.70 19.09
N ASP A 129 3.39 6.33 17.96
CA ASP A 129 4.76 6.69 17.60
C ASP A 129 5.39 7.63 18.64
N ALA A 130 4.65 8.64 19.10
CA ALA A 130 5.11 9.56 20.12
C ALA A 130 5.41 8.85 21.45
N LYS A 131 4.53 7.92 21.89
CA LYS A 131 4.70 7.14 23.12
C LYS A 131 5.88 6.16 23.02
N SER A 132 6.08 5.52 21.87
CA SER A 132 7.16 4.55 21.64
C SER A 132 8.48 5.18 21.22
N GLN A 133 8.53 6.51 21.08
CA GLN A 133 9.69 7.27 20.57
C GLN A 133 10.18 6.76 19.21
N ARG A 134 9.24 6.27 18.38
CA ARG A 134 9.49 5.79 17.02
C ARG A 134 8.82 6.71 16.02
N ARG A 135 9.27 6.66 14.77
CA ARG A 135 8.61 7.26 13.61
C ARG A 135 8.40 6.19 12.59
N TYR A 136 7.35 5.43 12.74
CA TYR A 136 7.06 4.28 11.89
C TYR A 136 5.57 4.14 11.58
N TYR A 137 4.75 3.97 12.59
CA TYR A 137 3.34 3.62 12.41
C TYR A 137 2.49 4.73 11.78
N ALA A 138 2.89 5.98 11.94
CA ALA A 138 2.23 7.15 11.33
C ALA A 138 2.87 7.60 10.01
N LEU A 139 3.87 6.89 9.49
CA LEU A 139 4.38 7.16 8.15
C LEU A 139 3.28 6.87 7.11
N PRO A 140 3.03 7.78 6.16
CA PRO A 140 1.94 7.62 5.18
C PRO A 140 2.03 6.29 4.42
N GLU A 141 3.20 5.92 3.93
CA GLU A 141 3.43 4.66 3.21
C GLU A 141 3.16 3.43 4.08
N GLU A 142 3.47 3.49 5.37
CA GLU A 142 3.21 2.41 6.31
C GLU A 142 1.71 2.26 6.61
N MET A 143 1.01 3.36 6.76
CA MET A 143 -0.44 3.34 6.98
C MET A 143 -1.18 2.85 5.74
N ALA A 144 -0.73 3.25 4.55
CA ALA A 144 -1.30 2.79 3.29
C ALA A 144 -1.06 1.29 3.07
N ALA A 145 0.16 0.79 3.31
CA ALA A 145 0.49 -0.62 3.20
C ALA A 145 -0.31 -1.49 4.20
N ARG A 146 -0.41 -1.08 5.47
CA ARG A 146 -1.24 -1.78 6.47
C ARG A 146 -2.73 -1.79 6.11
N SER A 147 -3.24 -0.69 5.54
CA SER A 147 -4.64 -0.66 5.11
C SER A 147 -4.91 -1.64 3.97
N PHE A 148 -4.00 -1.73 3.00
CA PHE A 148 -4.10 -2.67 1.89
C PHE A 148 -3.96 -4.14 2.34
N GLU A 149 -2.96 -4.43 3.15
CA GLU A 149 -2.72 -5.73 3.77
C GLU A 149 -3.96 -6.23 4.53
N GLN A 150 -4.57 -5.37 5.36
CA GLN A 150 -5.78 -5.70 6.09
C GLN A 150 -6.97 -5.98 5.18
N VAL A 151 -7.13 -5.23 4.09
CA VAL A 151 -8.17 -5.51 3.09
C VAL A 151 -7.99 -6.91 2.51
N LEU A 152 -6.78 -7.28 2.12
CA LEU A 152 -6.51 -8.62 1.60
C LEU A 152 -6.75 -9.72 2.64
N GLN A 153 -6.36 -9.50 3.92
CA GLN A 153 -6.59 -10.48 5.00
C GLN A 153 -8.08 -10.77 5.23
N ARG A 154 -8.97 -9.82 4.93
CA ARG A 154 -10.42 -9.97 5.07
C ARG A 154 -11.09 -10.69 3.91
N LEU A 155 -10.39 -10.85 2.80
CA LEU A 155 -10.89 -11.62 1.65
C LEU A 155 -10.75 -13.13 1.93
N PRO A 156 -11.56 -13.98 1.28
CA PRO A 156 -11.49 -15.43 1.45
C PRO A 156 -10.24 -16.01 0.77
N LEU A 157 -9.07 -15.63 1.28
CA LEU A 157 -7.78 -16.05 0.77
C LEU A 157 -7.31 -17.32 1.46
N GLN A 158 -6.72 -18.24 0.68
CA GLN A 158 -6.08 -19.44 1.21
C GLN A 158 -4.56 -19.32 1.30
N ASN A 159 -3.97 -18.26 0.72
CA ASN A 159 -2.52 -18.09 0.65
C ASN A 159 -2.00 -17.26 1.82
N ARG A 160 -1.60 -17.95 2.89
CA ARG A 160 -0.97 -17.34 4.07
C ARG A 160 0.40 -16.72 3.80
N PHE A 161 1.03 -17.05 2.69
CA PHE A 161 2.30 -16.43 2.33
C PHE A 161 2.11 -14.98 1.88
N LEU A 162 0.96 -14.69 1.26
CA LEU A 162 0.63 -13.34 0.81
C LEU A 162 0.30 -12.42 1.99
N VAL A 163 -0.57 -12.88 2.90
CA VAL A 163 -0.99 -12.14 4.08
C VAL A 163 -1.41 -13.11 5.18
N ASP A 164 -0.89 -12.92 6.40
CA ASP A 164 -1.26 -13.73 7.57
C ASP A 164 -1.06 -12.93 8.85
N GLY A 165 -1.90 -13.17 9.85
CA GLY A 165 -1.76 -12.62 11.20
C GLY A 165 -2.08 -11.12 11.34
N THR A 166 -2.49 -10.43 10.29
CA THR A 166 -2.79 -8.98 10.29
C THR A 166 -3.87 -8.60 11.32
N LEU A 167 -4.86 -9.48 11.51
CA LEU A 167 -5.98 -9.26 12.45
C LEU A 167 -5.74 -9.85 13.84
N ALA A 168 -4.54 -10.33 14.10
CA ALA A 168 -4.16 -10.94 15.38
C ALA A 168 -2.71 -10.53 15.71
N GLY A 169 -2.54 -9.60 16.62
CA GLY A 169 -1.21 -9.22 17.04
C GLY A 169 -1.15 -7.85 17.70
N PRO A 170 -0.01 -7.49 18.30
CA PRO A 170 0.12 -6.27 19.10
C PRO A 170 -0.23 -4.98 18.33
N ALA A 171 0.09 -4.91 17.05
CA ALA A 171 -0.22 -3.74 16.24
C ALA A 171 -1.73 -3.60 15.98
N PHE A 172 -2.44 -4.71 15.74
CA PHE A 172 -3.88 -4.73 15.61
C PHE A 172 -4.58 -4.37 16.93
N GLU A 173 -4.16 -4.99 18.02
CA GLU A 173 -4.66 -4.72 19.39
C GLU A 173 -4.44 -3.26 19.80
N ALA A 174 -3.33 -2.66 19.39
CA ALA A 174 -3.04 -1.25 19.61
C ALA A 174 -3.85 -0.28 18.69
N GLY A 175 -4.74 -0.80 17.84
CA GLY A 175 -5.55 0.01 16.92
C GLY A 175 -4.75 0.66 15.79
N LEU A 176 -3.61 0.06 15.38
CA LEU A 176 -2.73 0.56 14.32
C LEU A 176 -3.11 0.03 12.93
N TYR A 177 -4.26 -0.60 12.84
CA TYR A 177 -4.97 -0.95 11.61
C TYR A 177 -6.31 -0.23 11.53
N PRO A 178 -6.87 -0.03 10.33
CA PRO A 178 -8.21 0.55 10.17
C PRO A 178 -9.30 -0.22 10.94
N GLU A 179 -10.26 0.48 11.53
CA GLU A 179 -11.46 -0.14 12.08
C GLU A 179 -12.27 -0.81 10.97
N THR A 180 -13.14 -1.76 11.33
CA THR A 180 -13.90 -2.58 10.38
C THR A 180 -14.62 -1.75 9.31
N ALA A 181 -15.40 -0.75 9.71
CA ALA A 181 -16.14 0.09 8.75
C ALA A 181 -15.20 0.87 7.81
N ARG A 182 -14.03 1.33 8.30
CA ARG A 182 -13.01 1.98 7.47
C ARG A 182 -12.35 0.99 6.53
N ALA A 183 -12.02 -0.21 7.01
CA ALA A 183 -11.45 -1.27 6.18
C ALA A 183 -12.38 -1.70 5.04
N GLU A 184 -13.70 -1.72 5.26
CA GLU A 184 -14.70 -2.00 4.23
C GLU A 184 -14.74 -0.91 3.14
N ARG A 185 -14.68 0.37 3.53
CA ARG A 185 -14.59 1.47 2.55
C ARG A 185 -13.26 1.45 1.78
N LEU A 186 -12.16 1.18 2.47
CA LEU A 186 -10.85 1.01 1.83
C LEU A 186 -10.82 -0.16 0.86
N ALA A 187 -11.50 -1.27 1.18
CA ALA A 187 -11.64 -2.39 0.25
C ALA A 187 -12.34 -1.96 -1.04
N CYS A 188 -13.41 -1.16 -0.93
CA CYS A 188 -14.09 -0.61 -2.09
C CYS A 188 -13.13 0.22 -2.97
N TYR A 189 -12.35 1.14 -2.38
CA TYR A 189 -11.44 2.01 -3.13
C TYR A 189 -10.29 1.23 -3.76
N TRP A 190 -9.59 0.37 -2.99
CA TRP A 190 -8.47 -0.40 -3.52
C TRP A 190 -8.88 -1.37 -4.62
N LEU A 191 -9.94 -2.15 -4.39
CA LEU A 191 -10.39 -3.12 -5.37
C LEU A 191 -10.94 -2.45 -6.65
N SER A 192 -11.70 -1.36 -6.51
CA SER A 192 -12.19 -0.60 -7.67
C SER A 192 -11.04 -0.02 -8.49
N TYR A 193 -10.00 0.51 -7.84
CA TYR A 193 -8.81 0.99 -8.54
C TYR A 193 -8.17 -0.11 -9.40
N PHE A 194 -7.88 -1.26 -8.80
CA PHE A 194 -7.20 -2.35 -9.50
C PHE A 194 -8.06 -2.98 -10.59
N GLN A 195 -9.35 -3.20 -10.34
CA GLN A 195 -10.29 -3.72 -11.34
C GLN A 195 -10.38 -2.80 -12.57
N GLN A 196 -10.52 -1.48 -12.35
CA GLN A 196 -10.54 -0.53 -13.46
C GLN A 196 -9.20 -0.46 -14.20
N LEU A 197 -8.08 -0.53 -13.48
CA LEU A 197 -6.77 -0.63 -14.10
C LEU A 197 -6.64 -1.90 -14.94
N GLY A 198 -7.08 -3.05 -14.43
CA GLY A 198 -7.07 -4.33 -15.13
C GLY A 198 -7.87 -4.25 -16.43
N THR A 199 -9.12 -3.80 -16.35
CA THR A 199 -10.00 -3.62 -17.52
C THR A 199 -9.38 -2.68 -18.57
N ALA A 200 -8.82 -1.55 -18.14
CA ALA A 200 -8.20 -0.59 -19.06
C ALA A 200 -6.98 -1.17 -19.80
N LEU A 201 -6.22 -2.04 -19.13
CA LEU A 201 -5.05 -2.70 -19.72
C LEU A 201 -5.45 -3.85 -20.66
N GLU A 202 -6.47 -4.63 -20.33
CA GLU A 202 -7.00 -5.69 -21.20
C GLU A 202 -7.56 -5.12 -22.51
N LEU A 203 -8.31 -4.02 -22.45
CA LEU A 203 -8.80 -3.33 -23.64
C LEU A 203 -7.67 -2.84 -24.57
N LYS A 204 -6.55 -2.38 -24.00
CA LYS A 204 -5.37 -1.99 -24.78
C LYS A 204 -4.67 -3.18 -25.44
N LEU A 205 -4.63 -4.33 -24.76
CA LEU A 205 -4.00 -5.55 -25.27
C LEU A 205 -4.87 -6.22 -26.35
N GLY A 206 -6.19 -6.13 -26.26
CA GLY A 206 -7.13 -6.68 -27.24
C GLY A 206 -7.32 -5.80 -28.48
N ALA A 207 -6.78 -4.57 -28.49
CA ALA A 207 -6.85 -3.62 -29.60
C ALA A 207 -5.59 -3.66 -30.51
N VAL A 208 -4.63 -4.55 -30.25
CA VAL A 208 -3.41 -4.82 -31.04
C VAL A 208 -3.56 -6.17 -31.74
#